data_1e84208c27fb9c44438cea57fa28e7aa
#
_entry.id   1e84208c27fb9c44438cea57fa28e7aa
#
_cell.length_a   1.000
_cell.length_b   1.000
_cell.length_c   1.000
_cell.angle_alpha   90.00
_cell.angle_beta   90.00
_cell.angle_gamma   90.00
#
_symmetry.space_group_name_H-M   'P 1'
#
loop_
_entity.id
_entity.type
_entity.pdbx_description
1 polymer ?
#
loop_
_entity_poly.entity_id
_entity_poly.type
_entity_poly.pdbx_seq_one_letter_code
_entity_poly.pdbx_strand_id
1 'polypeptide(L)'
;MTQDKKSPIPLYSFTQWNNSKNVPTLLTAGADFMEQDDFGRTPLHLVASSGNLANVQALLGVGADLMARDKWGKTPLHDAALSDKAPNVQALLAADADVTVRAENGETPLHCAAISGGPKIILALLAAGADISAQTEGGRTPLHRAASRGSPENIQTLLVAGADVMARTKTGRTPLHYAAVSNTTESVQILLTAGADAMARGGNGWTPLHLSLIHI
;
A
#
# COMPACT_ATOMS: atom_id res chain seq x y z
N MET A 1 15.13 -29.55 -38.80
CA MET A 1 13.88 -28.83 -38.50
C MET A 1 14.06 -28.16 -37.14
N THR A 2 14.55 -26.94 -37.13
CA THR A 2 14.70 -26.12 -35.93
C THR A 2 13.30 -25.56 -35.60
N GLN A 3 12.69 -26.09 -34.52
CA GLN A 3 11.51 -25.45 -33.95
C GLN A 3 11.93 -24.03 -33.51
N ASP A 4 11.42 -23.02 -34.23
CA ASP A 4 11.38 -21.63 -33.72
C ASP A 4 10.69 -21.70 -32.35
N LYS A 5 11.48 -21.57 -31.27
CA LYS A 5 10.93 -21.25 -29.95
C LYS A 5 10.37 -19.84 -30.10
N LYS A 6 9.07 -19.73 -30.43
CA LYS A 6 8.33 -18.48 -30.25
C LYS A 6 8.65 -18.01 -28.83
N SER A 7 9.31 -16.88 -28.71
CA SER A 7 9.48 -16.22 -27.42
C SER A 7 8.12 -16.13 -26.75
N PRO A 8 7.99 -16.55 -25.48
CA PRO A 8 6.71 -16.49 -24.79
C PRO A 8 6.18 -15.06 -24.87
N ILE A 9 4.88 -14.92 -25.10
CA ILE A 9 4.22 -13.61 -25.19
C ILE A 9 4.32 -12.99 -23.79
N PRO A 10 4.94 -11.79 -23.66
CA PRO A 10 5.12 -11.19 -22.34
C PRO A 10 3.75 -10.82 -21.75
N LEU A 11 3.34 -11.50 -20.69
CA LEU A 11 2.01 -11.31 -20.08
C LEU A 11 1.90 -9.90 -19.45
N TYR A 12 3.01 -9.33 -18.96
CA TYR A 12 3.03 -8.01 -18.34
C TYR A 12 2.60 -6.88 -19.30
N SER A 13 2.90 -6.99 -20.60
CA SER A 13 2.51 -5.97 -21.57
C SER A 13 1.00 -5.89 -21.80
N PHE A 14 0.27 -6.97 -21.55
CA PHE A 14 -1.19 -7.03 -21.67
C PHE A 14 -1.91 -6.68 -20.37
N THR A 15 -1.26 -6.85 -19.23
CA THR A 15 -1.84 -6.53 -17.91
C THR A 15 -1.85 -5.04 -17.62
N GLN A 16 -0.93 -4.26 -18.23
CA GLN A 16 -0.86 -2.79 -18.10
C GLN A 16 -2.04 -2.04 -18.75
N TRP A 17 -2.69 -2.61 -19.78
CA TRP A 17 -3.64 -1.89 -20.64
C TRP A 17 -5.11 -2.05 -20.23
N ASN A 18 -5.41 -2.47 -19.00
CA ASN A 18 -6.80 -2.67 -18.51
C ASN A 18 -7.65 -3.58 -19.42
N ASN A 19 -7.02 -4.40 -20.25
CA ASN A 19 -7.70 -5.31 -21.18
C ASN A 19 -8.01 -6.62 -20.46
N SER A 20 -8.98 -6.54 -19.56
CA SER A 20 -9.38 -7.55 -18.58
C SER A 20 -9.82 -8.89 -19.17
N LYS A 21 -10.05 -8.95 -20.49
CA LYS A 21 -10.56 -10.16 -21.14
C LYS A 21 -9.46 -11.13 -21.58
N ASN A 22 -8.20 -10.72 -21.53
CA ASN A 22 -7.13 -11.45 -22.19
C ASN A 22 -6.25 -12.31 -21.26
N VAL A 23 -6.18 -12.03 -19.94
CA VAL A 23 -5.30 -12.80 -19.06
C VAL A 23 -5.63 -14.30 -19.06
N PRO A 24 -6.89 -14.76 -18.87
CA PRO A 24 -7.21 -16.17 -18.96
C PRO A 24 -6.87 -16.81 -20.33
N THR A 25 -7.11 -16.08 -21.41
CA THR A 25 -6.79 -16.52 -22.78
C THR A 25 -5.28 -16.65 -23.01
N LEU A 26 -4.49 -15.72 -22.49
CA LEU A 26 -3.04 -15.73 -22.59
C LEU A 26 -2.44 -16.87 -21.77
N LEU A 27 -2.98 -17.12 -20.58
CA LEU A 27 -2.58 -18.25 -19.73
C LEU A 27 -2.84 -19.59 -20.44
N THR A 28 -4.01 -19.74 -21.09
CA THR A 28 -4.30 -20.95 -21.87
C THR A 28 -3.41 -21.09 -23.12
N ALA A 29 -2.90 -19.98 -23.65
CA ALA A 29 -1.91 -19.95 -24.74
C ALA A 29 -0.47 -20.20 -24.28
N GLY A 30 -0.24 -20.44 -22.96
CA GLY A 30 1.08 -20.72 -22.40
C GLY A 30 1.93 -19.47 -22.15
N ALA A 31 1.32 -18.32 -21.91
CA ALA A 31 2.05 -17.12 -21.49
C ALA A 31 2.70 -17.33 -20.12
N ASP A 32 3.93 -16.83 -19.95
CA ASP A 32 4.65 -16.90 -18.68
C ASP A 32 4.05 -15.90 -17.68
N PHE A 33 3.44 -16.40 -16.62
CA PHE A 33 2.84 -15.61 -15.54
C PHE A 33 3.82 -15.29 -14.39
N MET A 34 5.05 -15.76 -14.48
CA MET A 34 6.12 -15.48 -13.52
C MET A 34 7.15 -14.47 -14.06
N GLU A 35 7.06 -14.11 -15.35
CA GLU A 35 7.95 -13.14 -15.96
C GLU A 35 7.88 -11.80 -15.24
N GLN A 36 9.02 -11.13 -15.11
CA GLN A 36 9.14 -9.82 -14.45
C GLN A 36 9.42 -8.72 -15.47
N ASP A 37 8.81 -7.56 -15.27
CA ASP A 37 9.13 -6.35 -16.02
C ASP A 37 10.46 -5.71 -15.55
N ASP A 38 10.84 -4.59 -16.18
CA ASP A 38 12.07 -3.84 -15.83
C ASP A 38 12.09 -3.34 -14.37
N PHE A 39 10.97 -3.35 -13.68
CA PHE A 39 10.84 -2.99 -12.27
C PHE A 39 10.79 -4.20 -11.34
N GLY A 40 10.94 -5.41 -11.86
CA GLY A 40 10.84 -6.66 -11.10
C GLY A 40 9.39 -7.06 -10.79
N ARG A 41 8.39 -6.39 -11.37
CA ARG A 41 6.97 -6.69 -11.11
C ARG A 41 6.52 -7.87 -11.94
N THR A 42 5.86 -8.83 -11.31
CA THR A 42 5.17 -9.92 -12.00
C THR A 42 3.80 -9.46 -12.54
N PRO A 43 3.16 -10.21 -13.43
CA PRO A 43 1.78 -9.95 -13.85
C PRO A 43 0.80 -9.79 -12.68
N LEU A 44 1.01 -10.55 -11.57
CA LEU A 44 0.16 -10.43 -10.38
C LEU A 44 0.27 -9.05 -9.70
N HIS A 45 1.46 -8.42 -9.65
CA HIS A 45 1.61 -7.02 -9.17
C HIS A 45 0.75 -6.06 -10.00
N LEU A 46 0.82 -6.19 -11.33
CA LEU A 46 0.13 -5.28 -12.26
C LEU A 46 -1.39 -5.43 -12.18
N VAL A 47 -1.92 -6.66 -12.17
CA VAL A 47 -3.36 -6.86 -12.07
C VAL A 47 -3.89 -6.53 -10.67
N ALA A 48 -3.09 -6.72 -9.63
CA ALA A 48 -3.45 -6.35 -8.26
C ALA A 48 -3.76 -4.85 -8.14
N SER A 49 -2.97 -4.00 -8.81
CA SER A 49 -3.19 -2.55 -8.84
C SER A 49 -4.27 -2.09 -9.83
N SER A 50 -4.54 -2.84 -10.90
CA SER A 50 -5.45 -2.42 -11.98
C SER A 50 -6.93 -2.48 -11.63
N GLY A 51 -7.32 -3.26 -10.62
CA GLY A 51 -8.70 -3.41 -10.17
C GLY A 51 -9.50 -4.49 -10.88
N ASN A 52 -8.89 -5.30 -11.73
CA ASN A 52 -9.57 -6.42 -12.38
C ASN A 52 -9.48 -7.70 -11.55
N LEU A 53 -10.50 -7.94 -10.75
CA LEU A 53 -10.59 -9.13 -9.88
C LEU A 53 -10.50 -10.45 -10.66
N ALA A 54 -11.10 -10.55 -11.85
CA ALA A 54 -11.07 -11.78 -12.64
C ALA A 54 -9.63 -12.15 -13.07
N ASN A 55 -8.81 -11.16 -13.39
CA ASN A 55 -7.41 -11.39 -13.72
C ASN A 55 -6.58 -11.82 -12.49
N VAL A 56 -6.84 -11.20 -11.34
CA VAL A 56 -6.21 -11.62 -10.07
C VAL A 56 -6.55 -13.08 -9.79
N GLN A 57 -7.84 -13.45 -9.86
CA GLN A 57 -8.31 -14.82 -9.64
C GLN A 57 -7.72 -15.83 -10.65
N ALA A 58 -7.61 -15.44 -11.92
CA ALA A 58 -7.01 -16.29 -12.96
C ALA A 58 -5.54 -16.58 -12.67
N LEU A 59 -4.76 -15.55 -12.27
CA LEU A 59 -3.35 -15.73 -11.93
C LEU A 59 -3.16 -16.55 -10.64
N LEU A 60 -4.00 -16.31 -9.63
CA LEU A 60 -4.00 -17.12 -8.41
C LEU A 60 -4.34 -18.59 -8.71
N GLY A 61 -5.30 -18.82 -9.62
CA GLY A 61 -5.73 -20.16 -10.04
C GLY A 61 -4.64 -20.99 -10.75
N VAL A 62 -3.65 -20.33 -11.36
CA VAL A 62 -2.48 -21.01 -11.98
C VAL A 62 -1.24 -21.02 -11.08
N GLY A 63 -1.36 -20.56 -9.82
CA GLY A 63 -0.28 -20.62 -8.84
C GLY A 63 0.72 -19.46 -8.93
N ALA A 64 0.29 -18.28 -9.36
CA ALA A 64 1.15 -17.10 -9.33
C ALA A 64 1.64 -16.80 -7.90
N ASP A 65 2.93 -16.45 -7.77
CA ASP A 65 3.58 -16.23 -6.48
C ASP A 65 3.07 -14.95 -5.80
N LEU A 66 2.35 -15.14 -4.68
CA LEU A 66 1.83 -14.07 -3.81
C LEU A 66 2.93 -13.27 -3.14
N MET A 67 4.11 -13.87 -2.98
CA MET A 67 5.24 -13.32 -2.25
C MET A 67 6.32 -12.76 -3.18
N ALA A 68 6.10 -12.81 -4.51
CA ALA A 68 7.00 -12.20 -5.47
C ALA A 68 7.29 -10.74 -5.07
N ARG A 69 8.55 -10.32 -5.14
CA ARG A 69 8.99 -8.98 -4.73
C ARG A 69 9.49 -8.22 -5.95
N ASP A 70 9.02 -6.99 -6.08
CA ASP A 70 9.55 -6.04 -7.06
C ASP A 70 10.92 -5.46 -6.62
N LYS A 71 11.50 -4.56 -7.41
CA LYS A 71 12.80 -3.91 -7.10
C LYS A 71 12.79 -3.04 -5.83
N TRP A 72 11.63 -2.73 -5.26
CA TRP A 72 11.48 -2.02 -3.99
C TRP A 72 11.07 -2.95 -2.84
N GLY A 73 11.08 -4.27 -3.08
CA GLY A 73 10.68 -5.28 -2.13
C GLY A 73 9.18 -5.34 -1.86
N LYS A 74 8.34 -4.71 -2.70
CA LYS A 74 6.88 -4.75 -2.59
C LYS A 74 6.34 -6.04 -3.15
N THR A 75 5.26 -6.54 -2.54
CA THR A 75 4.48 -7.68 -3.03
C THR A 75 3.21 -7.21 -3.75
N PRO A 76 2.50 -8.06 -4.51
CA PRO A 76 1.20 -7.73 -5.11
C PRO A 76 0.19 -7.15 -4.11
N LEU A 77 0.23 -7.58 -2.83
CA LEU A 77 -0.64 -7.04 -1.78
C LEU A 77 -0.33 -5.56 -1.46
N HIS A 78 0.93 -5.13 -1.52
CA HIS A 78 1.29 -3.71 -1.39
C HIS A 78 0.65 -2.86 -2.50
N ASP A 79 0.72 -3.35 -3.73
CA ASP A 79 0.19 -2.63 -4.90
C ASP A 79 -1.35 -2.57 -4.90
N ALA A 80 -2.01 -3.67 -4.54
CA ALA A 80 -3.46 -3.69 -4.36
C ALA A 80 -3.91 -2.72 -3.26
N ALA A 81 -3.19 -2.71 -2.13
CA ALA A 81 -3.49 -1.86 -0.98
C ALA A 81 -3.30 -0.36 -1.30
N LEU A 82 -2.30 -0.01 -2.11
CA LEU A 82 -2.05 1.37 -2.54
C LEU A 82 -3.11 1.90 -3.52
N SER A 83 -3.70 1.01 -4.33
CA SER A 83 -4.54 1.38 -5.48
C SER A 83 -6.04 1.43 -5.19
N ASP A 84 -6.45 1.35 -3.92
CA ASP A 84 -7.86 1.32 -3.48
C ASP A 84 -8.70 0.23 -4.16
N LYS A 85 -8.10 -0.97 -4.34
CA LYS A 85 -8.77 -2.12 -4.97
C LYS A 85 -9.18 -3.16 -3.94
N ALA A 86 -10.17 -2.83 -3.12
CA ALA A 86 -10.64 -3.68 -2.03
C ALA A 86 -10.98 -5.13 -2.47
N PRO A 87 -11.64 -5.40 -3.62
CA PRO A 87 -11.85 -6.77 -4.07
C PRO A 87 -10.56 -7.55 -4.34
N ASN A 88 -9.53 -6.89 -4.89
CA ASN A 88 -8.23 -7.52 -5.16
C ASN A 88 -7.48 -7.82 -3.85
N VAL A 89 -7.52 -6.87 -2.89
CA VAL A 89 -6.95 -7.11 -1.55
C VAL A 89 -7.63 -8.32 -0.90
N GLN A 90 -8.96 -8.40 -0.94
CA GLN A 90 -9.70 -9.53 -0.38
C GLN A 90 -9.32 -10.86 -1.04
N ALA A 91 -9.18 -10.89 -2.38
CA ALA A 91 -8.77 -12.09 -3.10
C ALA A 91 -7.36 -12.54 -2.73
N LEU A 92 -6.40 -11.60 -2.60
CA LEU A 92 -5.03 -11.89 -2.18
C LEU A 92 -4.99 -12.40 -0.73
N LEU A 93 -5.75 -11.77 0.18
CA LEU A 93 -5.84 -12.24 1.58
C LEU A 93 -6.49 -13.63 1.69
N ALA A 94 -7.53 -13.89 0.89
CA ALA A 94 -8.17 -15.22 0.84
C ALA A 94 -7.27 -16.31 0.27
N ALA A 95 -6.21 -15.94 -0.46
CA ALA A 95 -5.15 -16.81 -0.93
C ALA A 95 -3.93 -16.86 -0.01
N ASP A 96 -4.07 -16.41 1.25
CA ASP A 96 -3.04 -16.39 2.30
C ASP A 96 -1.84 -15.47 2.01
N ALA A 97 -2.05 -14.35 1.30
CA ALA A 97 -1.01 -13.33 1.15
C ALA A 97 -0.59 -12.77 2.52
N ASP A 98 0.71 -12.75 2.81
CA ASP A 98 1.25 -12.28 4.09
C ASP A 98 1.14 -10.75 4.23
N VAL A 99 0.36 -10.30 5.22
CA VAL A 99 0.11 -8.89 5.54
C VAL A 99 1.29 -8.21 6.24
N THR A 100 2.26 -8.99 6.72
CA THR A 100 3.38 -8.50 7.55
C THR A 100 4.62 -8.16 6.72
N VAL A 101 4.63 -8.51 5.42
CA VAL A 101 5.78 -8.28 4.53
C VAL A 101 6.15 -6.81 4.50
N ARG A 102 7.44 -6.55 4.59
CA ARG A 102 8.03 -5.21 4.55
C ARG A 102 8.76 -4.99 3.23
N ALA A 103 8.45 -3.89 2.56
CA ALA A 103 9.23 -3.38 1.45
C ALA A 103 10.63 -2.91 1.91
N GLU A 104 11.54 -2.55 0.99
CA GLU A 104 12.90 -2.12 1.32
C GLU A 104 12.95 -0.93 2.27
N ASN A 105 12.02 0.02 2.15
CA ASN A 105 11.90 1.18 3.06
C ASN A 105 11.16 0.85 4.37
N GLY A 106 10.83 -0.43 4.61
CA GLY A 106 10.11 -0.91 5.78
C GLY A 106 8.59 -0.71 5.72
N GLU A 107 8.02 -0.26 4.62
CA GLU A 107 6.56 -0.17 4.46
C GLU A 107 5.92 -1.55 4.41
N THR A 108 4.76 -1.69 5.06
CA THR A 108 3.87 -2.85 4.97
C THR A 108 2.67 -2.52 4.07
N PRO A 109 1.86 -3.51 3.63
CA PRO A 109 0.61 -3.24 2.92
C PRO A 109 -0.30 -2.25 3.64
N LEU A 110 -0.31 -2.26 5.00
CA LEU A 110 -1.10 -1.31 5.79
C LEU A 110 -0.59 0.14 5.65
N HIS A 111 0.71 0.37 5.52
CA HIS A 111 1.26 1.70 5.20
C HIS A 111 0.79 2.18 3.82
N CYS A 112 0.76 1.28 2.84
CA CYS A 112 0.27 1.58 1.49
C CYS A 112 -1.23 1.92 1.51
N ALA A 113 -2.05 1.14 2.21
CA ALA A 113 -3.47 1.40 2.40
C ALA A 113 -3.73 2.76 3.07
N ALA A 114 -2.93 3.11 4.07
CA ALA A 114 -3.04 4.39 4.77
C ALA A 114 -2.78 5.60 3.87
N ILE A 115 -2.00 5.45 2.79
CA ILE A 115 -1.71 6.52 1.82
C ILE A 115 -2.91 6.80 0.91
N SER A 116 -3.51 5.76 0.30
CA SER A 116 -4.51 5.92 -0.77
C SER A 116 -5.55 4.79 -0.81
N GLY A 117 -5.42 3.76 0.05
CA GLY A 117 -6.20 2.53 -0.07
C GLY A 117 -7.61 2.58 0.52
N GLY A 118 -7.96 3.64 1.23
CA GLY A 118 -9.27 3.83 1.85
C GLY A 118 -9.60 2.91 3.04
N PRO A 119 -10.66 3.26 3.79
CA PRO A 119 -11.04 2.60 5.04
C PRO A 119 -11.29 1.10 4.94
N LYS A 120 -11.94 0.66 3.86
CA LYS A 120 -12.27 -0.76 3.65
C LYS A 120 -11.03 -1.65 3.60
N ILE A 121 -9.97 -1.18 2.95
CA ILE A 121 -8.70 -1.91 2.82
C ILE A 121 -7.96 -1.90 4.15
N ILE A 122 -7.91 -0.77 4.85
CA ILE A 122 -7.31 -0.66 6.19
C ILE A 122 -7.94 -1.70 7.12
N LEU A 123 -9.28 -1.74 7.19
CA LEU A 123 -10.00 -2.68 8.05
C LEU A 123 -9.76 -4.14 7.62
N ALA A 124 -9.73 -4.45 6.33
CA ALA A 124 -9.46 -5.80 5.83
C ALA A 124 -8.05 -6.28 6.22
N LEU A 125 -7.03 -5.42 6.08
CA LEU A 125 -5.66 -5.75 6.47
C LEU A 125 -5.51 -5.92 7.98
N LEU A 126 -6.14 -5.06 8.79
CA LEU A 126 -6.15 -5.20 10.26
C LEU A 126 -6.85 -6.48 10.70
N ALA A 127 -7.99 -6.83 10.08
CA ALA A 127 -8.68 -8.09 10.34
C ALA A 127 -7.85 -9.33 9.96
N ALA A 128 -6.96 -9.20 8.97
CA ALA A 128 -6.00 -10.23 8.58
C ALA A 128 -4.72 -10.24 9.44
N GLY A 129 -4.63 -9.41 10.50
CA GLY A 129 -3.52 -9.41 11.45
C GLY A 129 -2.39 -8.41 11.13
N ALA A 130 -2.62 -7.42 10.28
CA ALA A 130 -1.63 -6.37 10.06
C ALA A 130 -1.37 -5.58 11.35
N ASP A 131 -0.09 -5.31 11.64
CA ASP A 131 0.31 -4.52 12.81
C ASP A 131 0.06 -3.02 12.57
N ILE A 132 -0.90 -2.44 13.31
CA ILE A 132 -1.26 -1.03 13.25
C ILE A 132 -0.12 -0.11 13.70
N SER A 133 0.80 -0.62 14.51
CA SER A 133 1.96 0.10 15.06
C SER A 133 3.24 -0.11 14.25
N ALA A 134 3.19 -0.90 13.17
CA ALA A 134 4.33 -1.17 12.31
C ALA A 134 5.03 0.13 11.90
N GLN A 135 6.36 0.15 11.94
CA GLN A 135 7.16 1.33 11.62
C GLN A 135 8.01 1.08 10.37
N THR A 136 8.05 2.03 9.45
CA THR A 136 9.03 2.07 8.35
C THR A 136 10.45 2.23 8.89
N GLU A 137 11.48 2.18 8.03
CA GLU A 137 12.86 2.48 8.42
C GLU A 137 13.03 3.85 9.06
N GLY A 138 12.23 4.85 8.67
CA GLY A 138 12.19 6.18 9.25
C GLY A 138 11.36 6.30 10.54
N GLY A 139 10.78 5.19 11.04
CA GLY A 139 9.90 5.18 12.22
C GLY A 139 8.48 5.68 11.95
N ARG A 140 8.06 5.80 10.69
CA ARG A 140 6.69 6.21 10.36
C ARG A 140 5.73 5.04 10.54
N THR A 141 4.62 5.25 11.23
CA THR A 141 3.50 4.31 11.32
C THR A 141 2.49 4.54 10.17
N PRO A 142 1.51 3.62 9.95
CA PRO A 142 0.41 3.87 9.02
C PRO A 142 -0.31 5.19 9.27
N LEU A 143 -0.51 5.58 10.55
CA LEU A 143 -1.12 6.87 10.90
C LEU A 143 -0.28 8.09 10.42
N HIS A 144 1.05 8.03 10.49
CA HIS A 144 1.91 9.05 9.90
C HIS A 144 1.73 9.14 8.38
N ARG A 145 1.53 8.00 7.72
CA ARG A 145 1.31 7.95 6.26
C ARG A 145 -0.03 8.56 5.87
N ALA A 146 -1.12 8.22 6.58
CA ALA A 146 -2.43 8.84 6.38
C ALA A 146 -2.37 10.35 6.59
N ALA A 147 -1.74 10.80 7.68
CA ALA A 147 -1.57 12.23 8.00
C ALA A 147 -0.76 12.98 6.93
N SER A 148 0.28 12.37 6.37
CA SER A 148 1.12 13.00 5.34
C SER A 148 0.41 13.17 3.99
N ARG A 149 -0.65 12.41 3.74
CA ARG A 149 -1.49 12.51 2.53
C ARG A 149 -2.74 13.35 2.76
N GLY A 150 -3.01 13.72 4.01
CA GLY A 150 -4.20 14.48 4.38
C GLY A 150 -5.49 13.72 4.10
N SER A 151 -5.53 12.41 4.37
CA SER A 151 -6.73 11.58 4.21
C SER A 151 -7.49 11.47 5.54
N PRO A 152 -8.55 12.29 5.75
CA PRO A 152 -9.30 12.32 7.00
C PRO A 152 -9.94 10.96 7.33
N GLU A 153 -10.50 10.28 6.34
CA GLU A 153 -11.19 9.00 6.52
C GLU A 153 -10.22 7.90 6.97
N ASN A 154 -9.01 7.87 6.39
CA ASN A 154 -7.99 6.89 6.76
C ASN A 154 -7.43 7.18 8.17
N ILE A 155 -7.22 8.47 8.50
CA ILE A 155 -6.82 8.90 9.85
C ILE A 155 -7.86 8.45 10.87
N GLN A 156 -9.14 8.78 10.63
CA GLN A 156 -10.24 8.40 11.53
C GLN A 156 -10.32 6.89 11.69
N THR A 157 -10.22 6.12 10.60
CA THR A 157 -10.26 4.65 10.63
C THR A 157 -9.13 4.07 11.46
N LEU A 158 -7.90 4.55 11.28
CA LEU A 158 -6.74 4.09 12.04
C LEU A 158 -6.85 4.45 13.52
N LEU A 159 -7.33 5.65 13.86
CA LEU A 159 -7.52 6.07 15.26
C LEU A 159 -8.59 5.22 15.95
N VAL A 160 -9.74 4.98 15.29
CA VAL A 160 -10.79 4.09 15.84
C VAL A 160 -10.27 2.66 16.02
N ALA A 161 -9.37 2.20 15.16
CA ALA A 161 -8.72 0.90 15.28
C ALA A 161 -7.59 0.86 16.33
N GLY A 162 -7.32 1.97 17.04
CA GLY A 162 -6.36 2.01 18.15
C GLY A 162 -4.95 2.47 17.77
N ALA A 163 -4.76 3.14 16.63
CA ALA A 163 -3.46 3.72 16.29
C ALA A 163 -3.04 4.79 17.32
N ASP A 164 -1.78 4.77 17.74
CA ASP A 164 -1.23 5.75 18.66
C ASP A 164 -1.09 7.13 17.99
N VAL A 165 -1.94 8.08 18.43
CA VAL A 165 -1.95 9.46 17.94
C VAL A 165 -0.64 10.20 18.25
N MET A 166 0.09 9.76 19.28
CA MET A 166 1.35 10.35 19.74
C MET A 166 2.60 9.58 19.26
N ALA A 167 2.43 8.57 18.41
CA ALA A 167 3.55 7.81 17.84
C ALA A 167 4.63 8.75 17.28
N ARG A 168 5.90 8.40 17.46
CA ARG A 168 7.04 9.23 17.04
C ARG A 168 7.90 8.52 16.00
N THR A 169 8.25 9.25 14.96
CA THR A 169 9.28 8.81 14.00
C THR A 169 10.68 8.86 14.64
N LYS A 170 11.69 8.33 13.95
CA LYS A 170 13.11 8.46 14.38
C LYS A 170 13.55 9.93 14.51
N THR A 171 12.89 10.86 13.82
CA THR A 171 13.14 12.30 13.95
C THR A 171 12.21 12.98 14.95
N GLY A 172 11.53 12.22 15.83
CA GLY A 172 10.67 12.73 16.88
C GLY A 172 9.33 13.33 16.39
N ARG A 173 9.03 13.30 15.10
CA ARG A 173 7.79 13.87 14.54
C ARG A 173 6.60 12.95 14.83
N THR A 174 5.46 13.56 15.20
CA THR A 174 4.18 12.88 15.39
C THR A 174 3.30 12.95 14.12
N PRO A 175 2.21 12.17 14.01
CA PRO A 175 1.26 12.31 12.90
C PRO A 175 0.78 13.75 12.68
N LEU A 176 0.57 14.52 13.77
CA LEU A 176 0.14 15.92 13.68
C LEU A 176 1.17 16.81 12.96
N HIS A 177 2.48 16.54 13.09
CA HIS A 177 3.50 17.26 12.32
C HIS A 177 3.34 17.04 10.81
N TYR A 178 2.96 15.83 10.39
CA TYR A 178 2.74 15.51 8.98
C TYR A 178 1.43 16.12 8.46
N ALA A 179 0.36 16.09 9.26
CA ALA A 179 -0.91 16.73 8.89
C ALA A 179 -0.76 18.24 8.73
N ALA A 180 0.03 18.89 9.59
CA ALA A 180 0.31 20.33 9.51
C ALA A 180 1.07 20.72 8.22
N VAL A 181 1.94 19.83 7.71
CA VAL A 181 2.64 20.03 6.42
C VAL A 181 1.70 19.81 5.23
N SER A 182 0.80 18.81 5.31
CA SER A 182 -0.16 18.53 4.23
C SER A 182 -1.26 19.60 4.10
N ASN A 183 -1.32 20.53 5.07
CA ASN A 183 -2.25 21.66 5.13
C ASN A 183 -3.73 21.28 5.00
N THR A 184 -4.11 20.10 5.47
CA THR A 184 -5.49 19.61 5.47
C THR A 184 -6.12 19.89 6.83
N THR A 185 -6.94 20.93 6.93
CA THR A 185 -7.57 21.38 8.18
C THR A 185 -8.33 20.25 8.89
N GLU A 186 -9.09 19.46 8.13
CA GLU A 186 -9.86 18.34 8.68
C GLU A 186 -8.97 17.28 9.32
N SER A 187 -7.87 16.89 8.67
CA SER A 187 -6.89 15.93 9.23
C SER A 187 -6.27 16.43 10.53
N VAL A 188 -5.94 17.74 10.60
CA VAL A 188 -5.43 18.37 11.82
C VAL A 188 -6.48 18.31 12.93
N GLN A 189 -7.73 18.68 12.61
CA GLN A 189 -8.84 18.68 13.57
C GLN A 189 -9.09 17.28 14.16
N ILE A 190 -9.13 16.24 13.31
CA ILE A 190 -9.33 14.84 13.75
C ILE A 190 -8.23 14.43 14.73
N LEU A 191 -6.95 14.71 14.39
CA LEU A 191 -5.83 14.35 15.25
C LEU A 191 -5.87 15.10 16.60
N LEU A 192 -6.17 16.41 16.59
CA LEU A 192 -6.33 17.17 17.83
C LEU A 192 -7.48 16.66 18.69
N THR A 193 -8.63 16.35 18.10
CA THR A 193 -9.78 15.76 18.80
C THR A 193 -9.43 14.41 19.39
N ALA A 194 -8.56 13.64 18.75
CA ALA A 194 -8.05 12.35 19.24
C ALA A 194 -6.96 12.51 20.32
N GLY A 195 -6.61 13.73 20.74
CA GLY A 195 -5.64 13.99 21.80
C GLY A 195 -4.20 14.20 21.34
N ALA A 196 -3.96 14.51 20.06
CA ALA A 196 -2.63 14.89 19.61
C ALA A 196 -2.13 16.15 20.31
N ASP A 197 -0.88 16.13 20.81
CA ASP A 197 -0.25 17.29 21.43
C ASP A 197 0.22 18.31 20.37
N ALA A 198 -0.45 19.46 20.31
CA ALA A 198 -0.12 20.56 19.41
C ALA A 198 1.25 21.19 19.71
N MET A 199 1.77 21.00 20.93
CA MET A 199 3.08 21.52 21.37
C MET A 199 4.18 20.48 21.27
N ALA A 200 3.88 19.25 20.80
CA ALA A 200 4.88 18.21 20.61
C ALA A 200 6.05 18.72 19.77
N ARG A 201 7.29 18.49 20.24
CA ARG A 201 8.51 18.93 19.53
C ARG A 201 9.11 17.74 18.75
N GLY A 202 9.41 17.97 17.48
CA GLY A 202 10.25 17.10 16.67
C GLY A 202 11.73 17.20 17.07
N GLY A 203 12.59 16.37 16.49
CA GLY A 203 14.03 16.34 16.82
C GLY A 203 14.78 17.64 16.56
N ASN A 204 14.26 18.50 15.70
CA ASN A 204 14.77 19.87 15.45
C ASN A 204 14.14 20.94 16.37
N GLY A 205 13.33 20.53 17.35
CA GLY A 205 12.59 21.43 18.26
C GLY A 205 11.34 22.06 17.68
N TRP A 206 11.00 21.79 16.43
CA TRP A 206 9.82 22.37 15.78
C TRP A 206 8.53 21.68 16.22
N THR A 207 7.49 22.46 16.40
CA THR A 207 6.14 21.97 16.66
C THR A 207 5.36 21.85 15.33
N PRO A 208 4.20 21.19 15.30
CA PRO A 208 3.32 21.17 14.13
C PRO A 208 3.02 22.57 13.58
N LEU A 209 2.80 23.56 14.46
CA LEU A 209 2.54 24.94 14.06
C LEU A 209 3.72 25.58 13.31
N HIS A 210 4.96 25.35 13.73
CA HIS A 210 6.13 25.86 13.01
C HIS A 210 6.20 25.30 11.57
N LEU A 211 5.73 24.05 11.35
CA LEU A 211 5.73 23.44 10.02
C LEU A 211 4.63 23.99 9.12
N SER A 212 3.47 24.36 9.66
CA SER A 212 2.36 24.94 8.88
C SER A 212 2.69 26.34 8.34
N LEU A 213 3.53 27.11 9.06
CA LEU A 213 3.90 28.48 8.68
C LEU A 213 4.92 28.55 7.52
N ILE A 214 5.59 27.44 7.19
CA ILE A 214 6.58 27.40 6.11
C ILE A 214 5.91 27.31 4.72
N HIS A 215 4.63 26.99 4.67
CA HIS A 215 3.86 26.79 3.43
C HIS A 215 2.87 27.93 3.13
N ILE A 216 2.96 29.06 3.86
CA ILE A 216 2.26 30.32 3.57
C ILE A 216 3.22 31.25 2.83
#